data_c32d1d6409e810621815f8592e3ba82f
#
_entry.id   c32d1d6409e810621815f8592e3ba82f
#
_cell.length_a   1.000
_cell.length_b   1.000
_cell.length_c   1.000
_cell.angle_alpha   90.00
_cell.angle_beta   90.00
_cell.angle_gamma   90.00
#
_symmetry.space_group_name_H-M   'P 1'
#
loop_
_entity.id
_entity.type
_entity.pdbx_description
1 polymer ?
#
loop_
_entity_poly.entity_id
_entity_poly.type
_entity_poly.pdbx_seq_one_letter_code
_entity_poly.pdbx_strand_id
1 'polypeptide(L)'
;MPSPHTNADGALSGSGTSEAASACPRPEKERERLWIVAGDIHGDASLLADTLAAVPELPRADGVIITGDISRAGGGIPSARAVVEAAEELCPVVLAQIGNIDQPQVDAWLDERGINLHRKAREIAPDTAIIGVGGSTFTPFGTPSEFPEARYAEWLKELAARAADHKRLILVSHNPPKDTVCDRTGSGQHVGSRAVREFIEERQPAVGLCGHVHEAAGMQLVGRTQVLNPGSLGSGGYALLRLGEETTLIPRRIGA
;
A
#
# COMPACT_ATOMS: atom_id res chain seq x y z
N MET A 1 -13.16 12.22 91.71
CA MET A 1 -14.40 11.47 91.32
C MET A 1 -14.92 12.09 90.05
N PRO A 2 -15.39 11.31 89.07
CA PRO A 2 -14.57 10.90 87.94
C PRO A 2 -15.05 11.49 86.61
N SER A 3 -14.23 11.22 85.55
CA SER A 3 -14.49 11.43 84.12
C SER A 3 -15.82 10.87 83.63
N PRO A 4 -16.26 11.20 82.38
CA PRO A 4 -15.94 10.27 81.32
C PRO A 4 -15.58 10.89 79.94
N HIS A 5 -14.94 10.02 79.22
CA HIS A 5 -14.50 10.09 77.87
C HIS A 5 -15.64 10.09 76.84
N THR A 6 -15.45 10.75 75.70
CA THR A 6 -16.08 10.33 74.44
C THR A 6 -15.08 10.46 73.31
N ASN A 7 -14.85 9.34 72.65
CA ASN A 7 -14.13 9.18 71.40
C ASN A 7 -15.02 9.69 70.24
N ALA A 8 -14.39 10.34 69.27
CA ALA A 8 -14.97 10.58 67.99
C ALA A 8 -13.99 10.06 66.90
N ASP A 9 -14.38 8.99 66.25
CA ASP A 9 -13.71 8.43 65.10
C ASP A 9 -13.84 9.35 63.90
N GLY A 10 -12.72 9.82 63.39
CA GLY A 10 -12.63 10.53 62.11
C GLY A 10 -12.21 9.60 61.00
N ALA A 11 -13.17 9.17 60.17
CA ALA A 11 -12.90 8.42 58.96
C ALA A 11 -12.32 9.34 57.87
N LEU A 12 -11.08 9.12 57.51
CA LEU A 12 -10.43 9.74 56.33
C LEU A 12 -10.82 8.98 55.09
N SER A 13 -11.72 9.56 54.27
CA SER A 13 -12.00 9.10 52.93
C SER A 13 -10.87 9.56 51.97
N GLY A 14 -10.02 8.64 51.63
CA GLY A 14 -9.02 8.86 50.58
C GLY A 14 -9.65 8.81 49.20
N SER A 15 -9.85 9.97 48.57
CA SER A 15 -10.19 10.06 47.16
C SER A 15 -8.92 9.84 46.34
N GLY A 16 -8.76 8.60 45.86
CA GLY A 16 -7.72 8.29 44.89
C GLY A 16 -8.09 8.90 43.53
N THR A 17 -7.50 10.03 43.19
CA THR A 17 -7.48 10.55 41.83
C THR A 17 -6.53 9.69 41.00
N SER A 18 -7.08 8.86 40.15
CA SER A 18 -6.35 8.18 39.08
C SER A 18 -5.80 9.24 38.11
N GLU A 19 -4.54 9.58 38.26
CA GLU A 19 -3.81 10.33 37.24
C GLU A 19 -3.72 9.44 35.99
N ALA A 20 -4.57 9.74 35.00
CA ALA A 20 -4.38 9.28 33.67
C ALA A 20 -3.03 9.82 33.17
N ALA A 21 -2.03 8.94 33.06
CA ALA A 21 -0.75 9.28 32.49
C ALA A 21 -0.98 9.80 31.07
N SER A 22 -0.87 11.10 30.90
CA SER A 22 -0.84 11.76 29.60
C SER A 22 0.38 11.22 28.85
N ALA A 23 0.14 10.30 27.92
CA ALA A 23 1.17 9.81 27.03
C ALA A 23 1.72 11.02 26.26
N CYS A 24 2.98 11.35 26.48
CA CYS A 24 3.70 12.38 25.72
C CYS A 24 3.58 12.01 24.22
N PRO A 25 3.15 12.93 23.35
CA PRO A 25 3.07 12.64 21.93
C PRO A 25 4.46 12.25 21.42
N ARG A 26 4.57 11.08 20.80
CA ARG A 26 5.83 10.63 20.18
C ARG A 26 6.28 11.68 19.17
N PRO A 27 7.59 11.97 19.07
CA PRO A 27 8.10 12.86 18.06
C PRO A 27 7.65 12.36 16.66
N GLU A 28 7.38 13.28 15.76
CA GLU A 28 6.80 12.99 14.43
C GLU A 28 7.61 11.96 13.63
N LYS A 29 8.92 11.86 13.88
CA LYS A 29 9.83 10.85 13.32
C LYS A 29 9.59 9.42 13.83
N GLU A 30 8.93 9.26 14.98
CA GLU A 30 8.65 7.96 15.60
C GLU A 30 7.20 7.50 15.40
N ARG A 31 6.38 8.31 14.71
CA ARG A 31 5.00 7.96 14.43
C ARG A 31 4.94 6.85 13.38
N GLU A 32 4.19 5.79 13.66
CA GLU A 32 3.83 4.78 12.66
C GLU A 32 3.16 5.47 11.47
N ARG A 33 3.63 5.18 10.25
CA ARG A 33 3.00 5.60 9.00
C ARG A 33 2.00 4.55 8.54
N LEU A 34 0.84 5.00 8.11
CA LEU A 34 -0.24 4.15 7.64
C LEU A 34 -0.61 4.50 6.21
N TRP A 35 -0.52 3.51 5.32
CA TRP A 35 -0.90 3.63 3.93
C TRP A 35 -2.05 2.69 3.60
N ILE A 36 -3.04 3.18 2.86
CA ILE A 36 -4.07 2.35 2.25
C ILE A 36 -3.57 1.93 0.88
N VAL A 37 -3.71 0.65 0.54
CA VAL A 37 -3.24 0.09 -0.73
C VAL A 37 -4.45 -0.42 -1.51
N ALA A 38 -4.61 0.04 -2.74
CA ALA A 38 -5.64 -0.40 -3.66
C ALA A 38 -5.06 -0.52 -5.08
N GLY A 39 -5.71 -1.27 -5.94
CA GLY A 39 -5.32 -1.40 -7.34
C GLY A 39 -6.45 -1.95 -8.18
N ASP A 40 -6.21 -2.07 -9.50
CA ASP A 40 -7.18 -2.62 -10.44
C ASP A 40 -8.55 -1.93 -10.31
N ILE A 41 -8.51 -0.57 -10.37
CA ILE A 41 -9.66 0.33 -10.14
C ILE A 41 -10.47 0.49 -11.41
N HIS A 42 -9.80 0.42 -12.56
CA HIS A 42 -10.42 0.46 -13.90
C HIS A 42 -11.36 1.66 -14.13
N GLY A 43 -10.97 2.83 -13.59
CA GLY A 43 -11.67 4.10 -13.82
C GLY A 43 -12.93 4.31 -12.98
N ASP A 44 -13.22 3.44 -12.03
CA ASP A 44 -14.37 3.60 -11.13
C ASP A 44 -14.00 4.48 -9.92
N ALA A 45 -14.02 5.79 -10.14
CA ALA A 45 -13.71 6.79 -9.12
C ALA A 45 -14.71 6.75 -7.96
N SER A 46 -15.99 6.48 -8.24
CA SER A 46 -17.04 6.41 -7.22
C SER A 46 -16.79 5.24 -6.27
N LEU A 47 -16.49 4.07 -6.83
CA LEU A 47 -16.18 2.88 -6.03
C LEU A 47 -14.93 3.11 -5.18
N LEU A 48 -13.90 3.80 -5.71
CA LEU A 48 -12.71 4.14 -4.92
C LEU A 48 -13.06 5.06 -3.75
N ALA A 49 -13.84 6.12 -4.01
CA ALA A 49 -14.26 7.04 -2.97
C ALA A 49 -15.08 6.34 -1.88
N ASP A 50 -16.06 5.53 -2.26
CA ASP A 50 -16.91 4.76 -1.34
C ASP A 50 -16.07 3.74 -0.54
N THR A 51 -15.11 3.07 -1.20
CA THR A 51 -14.19 2.14 -0.55
C THR A 51 -13.33 2.85 0.49
N LEU A 52 -12.68 3.96 0.11
CA LEU A 52 -11.83 4.73 1.02
C LEU A 52 -12.65 5.28 2.20
N ALA A 53 -13.84 5.84 1.95
CA ALA A 53 -14.72 6.37 2.99
C ALA A 53 -15.17 5.29 4.00
N ALA A 54 -15.25 4.03 3.57
CA ALA A 54 -15.60 2.90 4.41
C ALA A 54 -14.41 2.35 5.23
N VAL A 55 -13.17 2.80 4.98
CA VAL A 55 -11.98 2.35 5.73
C VAL A 55 -11.93 3.06 7.09
N PRO A 56 -12.04 2.33 8.21
CA PRO A 56 -12.04 2.96 9.55
C PRO A 56 -10.75 3.72 9.88
N GLU A 57 -9.65 3.30 9.28
CA GLU A 57 -8.33 3.88 9.47
C GLU A 57 -8.07 5.14 8.63
N LEU A 58 -8.94 5.48 7.67
CA LEU A 58 -8.78 6.60 6.75
C LEU A 58 -8.40 7.93 7.45
N PRO A 59 -9.02 8.33 8.58
CA PRO A 59 -8.68 9.60 9.24
C PRO A 59 -7.24 9.68 9.78
N ARG A 60 -6.55 8.54 9.86
CA ARG A 60 -5.16 8.43 10.32
C ARG A 60 -4.20 7.99 9.22
N ALA A 61 -4.70 7.76 8.01
CA ALA A 61 -3.87 7.37 6.89
C ALA A 61 -2.96 8.52 6.45
N ASP A 62 -1.70 8.22 6.18
CA ASP A 62 -0.74 9.14 5.61
C ASP A 62 -0.97 9.32 4.11
N GLY A 63 -1.59 8.33 3.46
CA GLY A 63 -1.95 8.39 2.06
C GLY A 63 -2.46 7.07 1.51
N VAL A 64 -2.64 7.06 0.20
CA VAL A 64 -3.03 5.88 -0.56
C VAL A 64 -1.96 5.52 -1.59
N ILE A 65 -1.72 4.22 -1.78
CA ILE A 65 -0.87 3.66 -2.83
C ILE A 65 -1.77 2.94 -3.83
N ILE A 66 -1.73 3.37 -5.10
CA ILE A 66 -2.45 2.73 -6.20
C ILE A 66 -1.46 1.89 -7.01
N THR A 67 -1.66 0.57 -7.01
CA THR A 67 -0.71 -0.40 -7.56
C THR A 67 -0.75 -0.54 -9.09
N GLY A 68 -1.68 0.13 -9.77
CA GLY A 68 -1.84 0.11 -11.24
C GLY A 68 -3.28 -0.11 -11.68
N ASP A 69 -3.50 -0.13 -12.99
CA ASP A 69 -4.81 -0.22 -13.65
C ASP A 69 -5.80 0.81 -13.09
N ILE A 70 -5.36 2.06 -13.15
CA ILE A 70 -6.07 3.23 -12.64
C ILE A 70 -7.25 3.53 -13.55
N SER A 71 -6.99 3.64 -14.88
CA SER A 71 -7.98 4.02 -15.87
C SER A 71 -8.76 2.80 -16.38
N ARG A 72 -9.95 3.04 -16.90
CA ARG A 72 -10.63 2.02 -17.72
C ARG A 72 -9.93 1.83 -19.06
N ALA A 73 -10.11 0.68 -19.68
CA ALA A 73 -9.57 0.41 -21.00
C ALA A 73 -9.95 1.52 -22.00
N GLY A 74 -8.93 2.12 -22.63
CA GLY A 74 -9.10 3.24 -23.56
C GLY A 74 -9.46 4.58 -22.93
N GLY A 75 -9.61 4.68 -21.59
CA GLY A 75 -10.04 5.89 -20.89
C GLY A 75 -8.95 6.95 -20.73
N GLY A 76 -7.69 6.57 -20.79
CA GLY A 76 -6.55 7.49 -20.72
C GLY A 76 -6.56 8.45 -19.54
N ILE A 77 -5.95 9.62 -19.72
CA ILE A 77 -5.83 10.65 -18.68
C ILE A 77 -7.16 11.05 -18.04
N PRO A 78 -8.26 11.31 -18.79
CA PRO A 78 -9.52 11.69 -18.14
C PRO A 78 -10.04 10.68 -17.14
N SER A 79 -9.92 9.38 -17.46
CA SER A 79 -10.34 8.29 -16.56
C SER A 79 -9.41 8.16 -15.35
N ALA A 80 -8.10 8.22 -15.57
CA ALA A 80 -7.11 8.17 -14.49
C ALA A 80 -7.24 9.40 -13.57
N ARG A 81 -7.49 10.58 -14.14
CA ARG A 81 -7.70 11.82 -13.39
C ARG A 81 -8.85 11.71 -12.41
N ALA A 82 -10.01 11.23 -12.85
CA ALA A 82 -11.19 11.10 -12.00
C ALA A 82 -10.89 10.20 -10.77
N VAL A 83 -10.14 9.11 -10.97
CA VAL A 83 -9.75 8.20 -9.89
C VAL A 83 -8.76 8.85 -8.92
N VAL A 84 -7.73 9.53 -9.45
CA VAL A 84 -6.72 10.19 -8.61
C VAL A 84 -7.33 11.33 -7.82
N GLU A 85 -8.16 12.18 -8.45
CA GLU A 85 -8.83 13.31 -7.78
C GLU A 85 -9.76 12.80 -6.66
N ALA A 86 -10.51 11.71 -6.87
CA ALA A 86 -11.32 11.09 -5.82
C ALA A 86 -10.48 10.59 -4.63
N ALA A 87 -9.28 10.08 -4.87
CA ALA A 87 -8.37 9.70 -3.81
C ALA A 87 -7.78 10.92 -3.08
N GLU A 88 -7.41 11.97 -3.80
CA GLU A 88 -6.84 13.22 -3.25
C GLU A 88 -7.84 14.01 -2.38
N GLU A 89 -9.14 13.89 -2.65
CA GLU A 89 -10.18 14.48 -1.80
C GLU A 89 -10.25 13.84 -0.40
N LEU A 90 -9.81 12.60 -0.27
CA LEU A 90 -9.95 11.80 0.95
C LEU A 90 -8.62 11.54 1.66
N CYS A 91 -7.51 11.56 0.92
CA CYS A 91 -6.18 11.23 1.44
C CYS A 91 -5.19 12.37 1.21
N PRO A 92 -4.33 12.70 2.20
CA PRO A 92 -3.37 13.81 2.08
C PRO A 92 -2.30 13.57 1.02
N VAL A 93 -1.95 12.31 0.74
CA VAL A 93 -0.95 11.92 -0.25
C VAL A 93 -1.49 10.77 -1.09
N VAL A 94 -1.34 10.89 -2.40
CA VAL A 94 -1.58 9.81 -3.37
C VAL A 94 -0.27 9.45 -4.03
N LEU A 95 0.07 8.17 -4.05
CA LEU A 95 1.14 7.60 -4.84
C LEU A 95 0.53 6.57 -5.79
N ALA A 96 0.84 6.66 -7.07
CA ALA A 96 0.22 5.80 -8.07
C ALA A 96 1.22 5.39 -9.16
N GLN A 97 0.97 4.27 -9.80
CA GLN A 97 1.68 3.87 -11.00
C GLN A 97 0.72 3.27 -12.02
N ILE A 98 1.12 3.23 -13.27
CA ILE A 98 0.34 2.57 -14.32
C ILE A 98 0.28 1.06 -14.10
N GLY A 99 -0.86 0.44 -14.47
CA GLY A 99 -0.95 -0.97 -14.79
C GLY A 99 -0.84 -1.19 -16.31
N ASN A 100 -1.12 -2.42 -16.76
CA ASN A 100 -0.98 -2.74 -18.17
C ASN A 100 -2.10 -2.13 -19.06
N ILE A 101 -3.29 -1.88 -18.49
CA ILE A 101 -4.41 -1.27 -19.22
C ILE A 101 -4.23 0.26 -19.37
N ASP A 102 -3.48 0.89 -18.47
CA ASP A 102 -3.21 2.32 -18.54
C ASP A 102 -2.35 2.66 -19.76
N GLN A 103 -2.73 3.71 -20.47
CA GLN A 103 -2.00 4.18 -21.64
C GLN A 103 -0.70 4.91 -21.22
N PRO A 104 0.37 4.91 -22.04
CA PRO A 104 1.65 5.55 -21.70
C PRO A 104 1.54 7.04 -21.33
N GLN A 105 0.57 7.78 -21.87
CA GLN A 105 0.34 9.17 -21.50
C GLN A 105 -0.17 9.33 -20.06
N VAL A 106 -0.76 8.30 -19.45
CA VAL A 106 -1.13 8.30 -18.02
C VAL A 106 0.13 8.31 -17.16
N ASP A 107 1.16 7.55 -17.54
CA ASP A 107 2.47 7.56 -16.86
C ASP A 107 3.10 8.95 -16.84
N ALA A 108 3.17 9.62 -18.01
CA ALA A 108 3.68 10.98 -18.12
C ALA A 108 2.85 11.97 -17.28
N TRP A 109 1.53 11.85 -17.29
CA TRP A 109 0.66 12.70 -16.48
C TRP A 109 0.85 12.48 -14.97
N LEU A 110 1.06 11.25 -14.50
CA LEU A 110 1.39 10.98 -13.10
C LEU A 110 2.74 11.60 -12.72
N ASP A 111 3.71 11.64 -13.64
CA ASP A 111 4.99 12.33 -13.43
C ASP A 111 4.81 13.84 -13.29
N GLU A 112 4.03 14.48 -14.17
CA GLU A 112 3.70 15.90 -14.08
C GLU A 112 3.00 16.27 -12.77
N ARG A 113 2.17 15.36 -12.24
CA ARG A 113 1.52 15.50 -10.93
C ARG A 113 2.46 15.27 -9.76
N GLY A 114 3.64 14.73 -9.98
CA GLY A 114 4.59 14.40 -8.93
C GLY A 114 4.20 13.19 -8.05
N ILE A 115 3.22 12.38 -8.46
CA ILE A 115 2.69 11.24 -7.70
C ILE A 115 3.10 9.87 -8.25
N ASN A 116 3.81 9.84 -9.38
CA ASN A 116 4.20 8.60 -10.06
C ASN A 116 5.15 7.74 -9.23
N LEU A 117 4.90 6.43 -9.22
CA LEU A 117 5.80 5.41 -8.69
C LEU A 117 6.53 4.64 -9.80
N HIS A 118 5.98 4.56 -11.03
CA HIS A 118 6.63 3.82 -12.10
C HIS A 118 8.03 4.36 -12.36
N ARG A 119 9.05 3.50 -12.20
CA ARG A 119 10.49 3.82 -12.32
C ARG A 119 10.97 4.94 -11.38
N LYS A 120 10.35 5.04 -10.21
CA LYS A 120 10.72 6.02 -9.16
C LYS A 120 11.13 5.29 -7.88
N ALA A 121 12.01 5.94 -7.13
CA ALA A 121 12.30 5.64 -5.74
C ALA A 121 11.96 6.87 -4.90
N ARG A 122 11.22 6.68 -3.81
CA ARG A 122 10.78 7.75 -2.91
C ARG A 122 10.95 7.32 -1.45
N GLU A 123 11.22 8.25 -0.57
CA GLU A 123 11.11 8.02 0.88
C GLU A 123 9.65 8.22 1.31
N ILE A 124 9.08 7.26 2.05
CA ILE A 124 7.69 7.28 2.54
C ILE A 124 7.59 7.19 4.07
N ALA A 125 8.70 6.89 4.71
CA ALA A 125 8.88 6.94 6.16
C ALA A 125 10.39 7.04 6.44
N PRO A 126 10.83 7.41 7.64
CA PRO A 126 12.24 7.44 7.98
C PRO A 126 12.94 6.11 7.64
N ASP A 127 14.06 6.18 6.96
CA ASP A 127 14.86 5.02 6.51
C ASP A 127 14.08 3.99 5.64
N THR A 128 12.92 4.40 5.05
CA THR A 128 12.06 3.51 4.26
C THR A 128 11.85 4.07 2.86
N ALA A 129 12.38 3.38 1.86
CA ALA A 129 12.11 3.67 0.46
C ALA A 129 10.97 2.82 -0.10
N ILE A 130 10.17 3.43 -0.99
CA ILE A 130 9.25 2.74 -1.89
C ILE A 130 9.80 2.86 -3.31
N ILE A 131 9.81 1.75 -4.04
CA ILE A 131 10.14 1.71 -5.46
C ILE A 131 8.98 1.11 -6.24
N GLY A 132 8.79 1.57 -7.48
CA GLY A 132 7.67 1.13 -8.30
C GLY A 132 8.05 0.69 -9.71
N VAL A 133 7.44 -0.40 -10.18
CA VAL A 133 7.47 -0.85 -11.57
C VAL A 133 6.05 -1.18 -12.04
N GLY A 134 5.50 -0.30 -12.87
CA GLY A 134 4.16 -0.42 -13.42
C GLY A 134 4.10 -1.21 -14.74
N GLY A 135 2.89 -1.33 -15.29
CA GLY A 135 2.63 -2.16 -16.45
C GLY A 135 2.70 -3.66 -16.17
N SER A 136 2.71 -4.48 -17.21
CA SER A 136 2.91 -5.93 -17.08
C SER A 136 3.95 -6.47 -18.07
N THR A 137 4.33 -7.73 -17.91
CA THR A 137 4.96 -8.50 -18.98
C THR A 137 3.93 -8.79 -20.08
N PHE A 138 4.38 -9.28 -21.23
CA PHE A 138 3.48 -9.52 -22.36
C PHE A 138 2.34 -10.46 -21.98
N THR A 139 1.13 -10.01 -22.27
CA THR A 139 -0.11 -10.77 -22.11
C THR A 139 -0.65 -11.21 -23.49
N PRO A 140 -1.54 -12.20 -23.57
CA PRO A 140 -2.20 -12.54 -24.82
C PRO A 140 -3.18 -11.46 -25.33
N PHE A 141 -3.40 -10.41 -24.54
CA PHE A 141 -4.38 -9.36 -24.84
C PHE A 141 -3.79 -8.15 -25.57
N GLY A 142 -2.46 -7.97 -25.55
CA GLY A 142 -1.79 -6.84 -26.20
C GLY A 142 -2.21 -5.50 -25.60
N THR A 143 -2.09 -5.36 -24.29
CA THR A 143 -2.49 -4.16 -23.55
C THR A 143 -1.47 -3.02 -23.71
N PRO A 144 -1.87 -1.74 -23.50
CA PRO A 144 -1.04 -0.58 -23.85
C PRO A 144 0.33 -0.50 -23.19
N SER A 145 0.45 -0.99 -21.95
CA SER A 145 1.68 -0.85 -21.14
C SER A 145 2.28 -2.20 -20.78
N GLU A 146 2.74 -2.92 -21.80
CA GLU A 146 3.44 -4.19 -21.66
C GLU A 146 4.93 -4.05 -21.99
N PHE A 147 5.78 -4.69 -21.19
CA PHE A 147 7.24 -4.58 -21.28
C PHE A 147 7.90 -5.95 -21.17
N PRO A 148 9.04 -6.19 -21.85
CA PRO A 148 9.77 -7.44 -21.72
C PRO A 148 10.39 -7.61 -20.33
N GLU A 149 10.57 -8.85 -19.87
CA GLU A 149 11.21 -9.20 -18.60
C GLU A 149 12.57 -8.50 -18.39
N ALA A 150 13.35 -8.37 -19.45
CA ALA A 150 14.66 -7.70 -19.39
C ALA A 150 14.54 -6.23 -18.94
N ARG A 151 13.45 -5.54 -19.33
CA ARG A 151 13.18 -4.17 -18.87
C ARG A 151 12.85 -4.12 -17.39
N TYR A 152 12.03 -5.06 -16.91
CA TYR A 152 11.75 -5.16 -15.48
C TYR A 152 13.03 -5.37 -14.68
N ALA A 153 13.90 -6.29 -15.11
CA ALA A 153 15.19 -6.54 -14.45
C ALA A 153 16.09 -5.30 -14.43
N GLU A 154 16.18 -4.57 -15.54
CA GLU A 154 16.95 -3.32 -15.64
C GLU A 154 16.41 -2.26 -14.68
N TRP A 155 15.12 -1.96 -14.73
CA TRP A 155 14.50 -0.95 -13.86
C TRP A 155 14.61 -1.29 -12.37
N LEU A 156 14.34 -2.53 -12.00
CA LEU A 156 14.46 -2.99 -10.61
C LEU A 156 15.89 -2.85 -10.09
N LYS A 157 16.90 -3.16 -10.90
CA LYS A 157 18.32 -2.96 -10.56
C LYS A 157 18.66 -1.48 -10.35
N GLU A 158 18.22 -0.59 -11.25
CA GLU A 158 18.42 0.86 -11.12
C GLU A 158 17.73 1.42 -9.87
N LEU A 159 16.49 0.99 -9.60
CA LEU A 159 15.71 1.45 -8.47
C LEU A 159 16.31 0.98 -7.14
N ALA A 160 16.80 -0.25 -7.08
CA ALA A 160 17.50 -0.76 -5.91
C ALA A 160 18.77 0.06 -5.60
N ALA A 161 19.50 0.49 -6.63
CA ALA A 161 20.68 1.35 -6.43
C ALA A 161 20.28 2.72 -5.88
N ARG A 162 19.17 3.31 -6.35
CA ARG A 162 18.64 4.60 -5.83
C ARG A 162 18.12 4.51 -4.40
N ALA A 163 17.68 3.33 -3.97
CA ALA A 163 17.16 3.08 -2.63
C ALA A 163 18.21 2.51 -1.65
N ALA A 164 19.47 2.39 -2.05
CA ALA A 164 20.52 1.68 -1.32
C ALA A 164 20.80 2.22 0.09
N ASP A 165 20.59 3.52 0.31
CA ASP A 165 20.86 4.18 1.60
C ASP A 165 19.73 3.96 2.64
N HIS A 166 18.59 3.35 2.22
CA HIS A 166 17.46 3.11 3.11
C HIS A 166 17.53 1.70 3.72
N LYS A 167 17.23 1.60 5.00
CA LYS A 167 17.24 0.32 5.72
C LYS A 167 16.08 -0.60 5.34
N ARG A 168 14.98 0.00 4.88
CA ARG A 168 13.75 -0.71 4.54
C ARG A 168 13.33 -0.38 3.11
N LEU A 169 12.97 -1.42 2.37
CA LEU A 169 12.52 -1.30 0.99
C LEU A 169 11.09 -1.85 0.86
N ILE A 170 10.23 -1.09 0.22
CA ILE A 170 8.90 -1.49 -0.21
C ILE A 170 8.91 -1.53 -1.74
N LEU A 171 8.48 -2.64 -2.31
CA LEU A 171 8.31 -2.80 -3.76
C LEU A 171 6.83 -2.69 -4.11
N VAL A 172 6.50 -1.88 -5.11
CA VAL A 172 5.21 -1.89 -5.80
C VAL A 172 5.44 -2.35 -7.24
N SER A 173 4.92 -3.50 -7.59
CA SER A 173 4.96 -4.00 -8.97
C SER A 173 3.55 -4.35 -9.41
N HIS A 174 3.01 -3.67 -10.44
CA HIS A 174 1.66 -4.03 -10.90
C HIS A 174 1.61 -5.50 -11.28
N ASN A 175 2.59 -5.98 -12.09
CA ASN A 175 2.71 -7.40 -12.40
C ASN A 175 3.25 -8.18 -11.18
N PRO A 176 2.54 -9.22 -10.70
CA PRO A 176 2.96 -9.99 -9.53
C PRO A 176 4.24 -10.81 -9.80
N PRO A 177 4.97 -11.20 -8.74
CA PRO A 177 6.09 -12.13 -8.89
C PRO A 177 5.60 -13.52 -9.29
N LYS A 178 6.32 -14.14 -10.22
CA LYS A 178 6.00 -15.48 -10.74
C LYS A 178 6.02 -16.56 -9.66
N ASP A 179 5.16 -17.57 -9.84
CA ASP A 179 5.05 -18.76 -8.99
C ASP A 179 4.69 -18.44 -7.53
N THR A 180 3.71 -17.56 -7.37
CA THR A 180 3.11 -17.21 -6.07
C THR A 180 1.59 -17.41 -6.09
N VAL A 181 0.94 -17.28 -4.94
CA VAL A 181 -0.53 -17.22 -4.91
C VAL A 181 -1.07 -15.96 -5.57
N CYS A 182 -0.24 -14.91 -5.69
CA CYS A 182 -0.61 -13.60 -6.22
C CYS A 182 -0.66 -13.53 -7.75
N ASP A 183 -0.15 -14.54 -8.46
CA ASP A 183 -0.07 -14.56 -9.93
C ASP A 183 -0.82 -15.73 -10.58
N ARG A 184 -1.61 -16.46 -9.79
CA ARG A 184 -2.30 -17.66 -10.25
C ARG A 184 -3.67 -17.34 -10.83
N THR A 185 -3.84 -17.58 -12.13
CA THR A 185 -5.14 -17.42 -12.81
C THR A 185 -6.16 -18.47 -12.36
N GLY A 186 -7.43 -18.24 -12.66
CA GLY A 186 -8.51 -19.21 -12.41
C GLY A 186 -8.30 -20.55 -13.10
N SER A 187 -7.52 -20.62 -14.20
CA SER A 187 -7.10 -21.87 -14.84
C SER A 187 -5.92 -22.56 -14.15
N GLY A 188 -5.36 -21.94 -13.12
CA GLY A 188 -4.22 -22.45 -12.36
C GLY A 188 -2.84 -22.13 -12.94
N GLN A 189 -2.78 -21.33 -14.01
CA GLN A 189 -1.52 -20.90 -14.63
C GLN A 189 -0.89 -19.75 -13.82
N HIS A 190 0.45 -19.74 -13.75
CA HIS A 190 1.24 -18.66 -13.17
C HIS A 190 1.67 -17.70 -14.29
N VAL A 191 1.21 -16.44 -14.19
CA VAL A 191 1.41 -15.41 -15.24
C VAL A 191 2.25 -14.22 -14.77
N GLY A 192 2.82 -14.30 -13.58
CA GLY A 192 3.66 -13.25 -13.01
C GLY A 192 5.02 -13.11 -13.68
N SER A 193 5.73 -12.03 -13.33
CA SER A 193 7.06 -11.70 -13.82
C SER A 193 8.15 -12.50 -13.08
N ARG A 194 9.05 -13.10 -13.88
CA ARG A 194 10.25 -13.74 -13.37
C ARG A 194 11.23 -12.71 -12.80
N ALA A 195 11.41 -11.58 -13.47
CA ALA A 195 12.30 -10.53 -13.01
C ALA A 195 11.88 -9.97 -11.65
N VAL A 196 10.57 -9.79 -11.42
CA VAL A 196 10.04 -9.37 -10.12
C VAL A 196 10.31 -10.45 -9.05
N ARG A 197 10.12 -11.73 -9.39
CA ARG A 197 10.39 -12.84 -8.48
C ARG A 197 11.88 -12.91 -8.09
N GLU A 198 12.77 -12.88 -9.05
CA GLU A 198 14.23 -12.92 -8.84
C GLU A 198 14.70 -11.71 -8.01
N PHE A 199 14.18 -10.53 -8.30
CA PHE A 199 14.46 -9.33 -7.51
C PHE A 199 14.04 -9.49 -6.04
N ILE A 200 12.85 -10.00 -5.77
CA ILE A 200 12.38 -10.23 -4.40
C ILE A 200 13.27 -11.26 -3.69
N GLU A 201 13.65 -12.33 -4.37
CA GLU A 201 14.52 -13.36 -3.79
C GLU A 201 15.92 -12.83 -3.47
N GLU A 202 16.47 -11.95 -4.31
CA GLU A 202 17.81 -11.37 -4.12
C GLU A 202 17.79 -10.27 -3.05
N ARG A 203 16.85 -9.33 -3.13
CA ARG A 203 16.90 -8.07 -2.36
C ARG A 203 16.07 -8.12 -1.09
N GLN A 204 15.12 -9.04 -0.99
CA GLN A 204 14.27 -9.25 0.18
C GLN A 204 13.63 -7.95 0.70
N PRO A 205 12.91 -7.17 -0.14
CA PRO A 205 12.16 -6.03 0.36
C PRO A 205 11.23 -6.46 1.52
N ALA A 206 10.93 -5.56 2.43
CA ALA A 206 10.03 -5.87 3.55
C ALA A 206 8.64 -6.28 3.04
N VAL A 207 8.19 -5.62 1.97
CA VAL A 207 6.87 -5.86 1.35
C VAL A 207 7.01 -5.78 -0.17
N GLY A 208 6.25 -6.63 -0.87
CA GLY A 208 5.94 -6.57 -2.30
C GLY A 208 4.43 -6.40 -2.50
N LEU A 209 4.00 -5.27 -3.03
CA LEU A 209 2.60 -4.98 -3.38
C LEU A 209 2.40 -5.20 -4.87
N CYS A 210 1.35 -5.92 -5.26
CA CYS A 210 1.03 -6.14 -6.67
C CYS A 210 -0.48 -6.05 -6.94
N GLY A 211 -0.89 -6.27 -8.20
CA GLY A 211 -2.26 -6.29 -8.68
C GLY A 211 -2.37 -7.22 -9.88
N HIS A 212 -3.00 -6.75 -10.98
CA HIS A 212 -3.05 -7.36 -12.31
C HIS A 212 -3.90 -8.64 -12.42
N VAL A 213 -3.68 -9.62 -11.55
CA VAL A 213 -4.44 -10.88 -11.56
C VAL A 213 -5.56 -10.80 -10.52
N HIS A 214 -6.73 -10.36 -10.95
CA HIS A 214 -7.85 -9.99 -10.08
C HIS A 214 -8.32 -11.13 -9.18
N GLU A 215 -8.35 -12.35 -9.73
CA GLU A 215 -8.75 -13.57 -9.01
C GLU A 215 -7.67 -14.11 -8.06
N ALA A 216 -6.43 -13.60 -8.16
CA ALA A 216 -5.28 -14.03 -7.35
C ALA A 216 -5.10 -13.20 -6.08
N ALA A 217 -6.20 -12.66 -5.52
CA ALA A 217 -6.14 -11.98 -4.23
C ALA A 217 -5.57 -12.92 -3.16
N GLY A 218 -4.47 -12.51 -2.53
CA GLY A 218 -3.80 -13.36 -1.56
C GLY A 218 -2.47 -12.78 -1.08
N MET A 219 -1.92 -13.38 -0.03
CA MET A 219 -0.64 -13.01 0.55
C MET A 219 0.25 -14.25 0.73
N GLN A 220 1.53 -14.11 0.39
CA GLN A 220 2.53 -15.17 0.52
C GLN A 220 3.89 -14.61 0.93
N LEU A 221 4.66 -15.38 1.68
CA LEU A 221 6.07 -15.07 1.92
C LEU A 221 6.94 -15.60 0.76
N VAL A 222 7.82 -14.75 0.25
CA VAL A 222 8.91 -15.11 -0.64
C VAL A 222 10.22 -14.79 0.07
N GLY A 223 10.84 -15.80 0.65
CA GLY A 223 11.87 -15.59 1.65
C GLY A 223 11.29 -14.85 2.87
N ARG A 224 11.78 -13.63 3.15
CA ARG A 224 11.27 -12.76 4.22
C ARG A 224 10.25 -11.73 3.74
N THR A 225 10.11 -11.57 2.45
CA THR A 225 9.22 -10.57 1.83
C THR A 225 7.76 -11.00 1.93
N GLN A 226 6.92 -10.16 2.50
CA GLN A 226 5.47 -10.32 2.44
C GLN A 226 4.99 -9.81 1.07
N VAL A 227 4.54 -10.71 0.19
CA VAL A 227 3.98 -10.37 -1.12
C VAL A 227 2.46 -10.41 -1.03
N LEU A 228 1.80 -9.33 -1.46
CA LEU A 228 0.35 -9.20 -1.42
C LEU A 228 -0.20 -8.71 -2.77
N ASN A 229 -1.20 -9.42 -3.27
CA ASN A 229 -2.17 -8.93 -4.23
C ASN A 229 -3.50 -8.70 -3.47
N PRO A 230 -3.98 -7.46 -3.30
CA PRO A 230 -5.25 -7.20 -2.62
C PRO A 230 -6.47 -7.67 -3.43
N GLY A 231 -6.26 -8.01 -4.72
CA GLY A 231 -7.33 -8.21 -5.70
C GLY A 231 -7.86 -6.89 -6.26
N SER A 232 -8.80 -6.96 -7.20
CA SER A 232 -9.37 -5.75 -7.76
C SER A 232 -10.25 -5.00 -6.76
N LEU A 233 -10.25 -3.67 -6.87
CA LEU A 233 -11.14 -2.83 -6.08
C LEU A 233 -12.62 -3.21 -6.30
N GLY A 234 -12.99 -3.58 -7.54
CA GLY A 234 -14.34 -4.07 -7.88
C GLY A 234 -14.78 -5.31 -7.09
N SER A 235 -13.82 -6.08 -6.58
CA SER A 235 -14.07 -7.20 -5.66
C SER A 235 -14.01 -6.80 -4.18
N GLY A 236 -13.88 -5.51 -3.88
CA GLY A 236 -13.75 -4.96 -2.53
C GLY A 236 -12.37 -5.11 -1.90
N GLY A 237 -11.35 -5.52 -2.68
CA GLY A 237 -9.99 -5.77 -2.18
C GLY A 237 -9.22 -4.48 -1.90
N TYR A 238 -8.61 -4.39 -0.72
CA TYR A 238 -7.64 -3.37 -0.34
C TYR A 238 -6.70 -3.89 0.74
N ALA A 239 -5.69 -3.12 1.11
CA ALA A 239 -4.82 -3.48 2.22
C ALA A 239 -4.39 -2.26 3.04
N LEU A 240 -3.91 -2.52 4.24
CA LEU A 240 -3.26 -1.53 5.10
C LEU A 240 -1.77 -1.88 5.20
N LEU A 241 -0.92 -0.94 4.87
CA LEU A 241 0.53 -1.02 5.09
C LEU A 241 0.88 -0.10 6.26
N ARG A 242 1.37 -0.68 7.34
CA ARG A 242 1.84 0.04 8.53
C ARG A 242 3.35 -0.02 8.60
N LEU A 243 3.96 1.15 8.74
CA LEU A 243 5.41 1.34 8.81
C LEU A 243 5.77 1.96 10.17
N GLY A 244 6.06 1.10 11.13
CA GLY A 244 6.54 1.44 12.45
C GLY A 244 7.90 0.79 12.72
N GLU A 245 8.14 0.34 13.94
CA GLU A 245 9.30 -0.50 14.28
C GLU A 245 9.31 -1.76 13.41
N GLU A 246 8.13 -2.37 13.27
CA GLU A 246 7.88 -3.46 12.33
C GLU A 246 7.08 -2.98 11.14
N THR A 247 7.20 -3.71 10.03
CA THR A 247 6.35 -3.52 8.85
C THR A 247 5.22 -4.54 8.89
N THR A 248 3.98 -4.06 8.90
CA THR A 248 2.80 -4.93 8.91
C THR A 248 1.96 -4.68 7.67
N LEU A 249 1.62 -5.75 6.97
CA LEU A 249 0.76 -5.73 5.79
C LEU A 249 -0.52 -6.52 6.08
N ILE A 250 -1.67 -5.86 6.00
CA ILE A 250 -2.95 -6.42 6.43
C ILE A 250 -3.93 -6.38 5.25
N PRO A 251 -4.19 -7.53 4.60
CA PRO A 251 -5.24 -7.60 3.59
C PRO A 251 -6.62 -7.33 4.21
N ARG A 252 -7.49 -6.67 3.46
CA ARG A 252 -8.83 -6.28 3.84
C ARG A 252 -9.79 -6.46 2.67
N ARG A 253 -11.08 -6.57 3.01
CA ARG A 253 -12.16 -6.59 2.03
C ARG A 253 -13.35 -5.77 2.53
N ILE A 254 -13.94 -4.96 1.68
CA ILE A 254 -15.18 -4.24 2.00
C ILE A 254 -16.31 -5.26 2.10
N GLY A 255 -17.12 -5.16 3.17
CA GLY A 255 -18.27 -6.04 3.40
C GLY A 255 -17.94 -7.44 3.92
N ALA A 256 -16.70 -7.68 4.36
CA ALA A 256 -16.29 -8.92 5.00
C ALA A 256 -16.28 -8.81 6.53
#